data_9e40a4c29290e82797ea07b00b36711e
#
_entry.id   9e40a4c29290e82797ea07b00b36711e
#
_cell.length_a   1.000
_cell.length_b   1.000
_cell.length_c   1.000
_cell.angle_alpha   90.00
_cell.angle_beta   90.00
_cell.angle_gamma   90.00
#
_symmetry.space_group_name_H-M   'P 1'
#
loop_
_entity.id
_entity.type
_entity.pdbx_description
1 polymer ?
#
loop_
_entity_poly.entity_id
_entity_poly.type
_entity_poly.pdbx_seq_one_letter_code
_entity_poly.pdbx_strand_id
1 'polypeptide(L)'
;MIPLYPYSFSVASDRDEIEQWRESFRENIRCQQFLDKRISELFDGWSLHGEVIDEACAEFGLDRVGWVFANTIAGNDFDGRYRQDNKIWAKTAYSIPDEDTNINFELRSHPEIVNGLASQFRDYLLEQDYSEEGGMTLQ
;
A
#
# COMPACT_ATOMS: atom_id res chain seq x y z
N MET A 1 -9.31 14.29 2.59
CA MET A 1 -8.31 13.20 2.60
C MET A 1 -6.93 13.79 2.41
N ILE A 2 -5.98 13.38 3.23
CA ILE A 2 -4.59 13.87 3.14
C ILE A 2 -3.92 13.25 1.92
N PRO A 3 -3.35 14.05 1.00
CA PRO A 3 -2.72 13.51 -0.20
C PRO A 3 -1.47 12.71 0.11
N LEU A 4 -1.22 11.68 -0.68
CA LEU A 4 0.02 10.92 -0.61
C LEU A 4 1.18 11.78 -1.10
N TYR A 5 2.29 11.79 -0.34
CA TYR A 5 3.54 12.42 -0.76
C TYR A 5 4.53 11.32 -1.16
N PRO A 6 4.75 11.10 -2.46
CA PRO A 6 5.49 9.93 -2.95
C PRO A 6 6.99 10.17 -3.12
N TYR A 7 7.56 11.07 -2.33
CA TYR A 7 8.98 11.41 -2.40
C TYR A 7 9.63 11.25 -1.03
N SER A 8 10.97 11.18 -1.01
CA SER A 8 11.75 11.07 0.22
C SER A 8 11.72 12.36 1.03
N PHE A 9 12.15 12.25 2.30
CA PHE A 9 12.36 13.42 3.14
C PHE A 9 13.37 14.38 2.51
N SER A 10 14.43 13.85 1.92
CA SER A 10 15.46 14.65 1.25
C SER A 10 14.85 15.55 0.16
N VAL A 11 13.99 14.97 -0.68
CA VAL A 11 13.30 15.70 -1.74
C VAL A 11 12.37 16.75 -1.14
N ALA A 12 11.63 16.38 -0.10
CA ALA A 12 10.73 17.32 0.57
C ALA A 12 11.49 18.51 1.17
N SER A 13 12.66 18.25 1.75
CA SER A 13 13.52 19.30 2.29
C SER A 13 13.98 20.25 1.20
N ASP A 14 14.43 19.71 0.07
CA ASP A 14 14.91 20.51 -1.06
C ASP A 14 13.79 21.36 -1.70
N ARG A 15 12.56 20.88 -1.64
CA ARG A 15 11.39 21.55 -2.22
C ARG A 15 10.63 22.43 -1.24
N ASP A 16 11.08 22.50 0.01
CA ASP A 16 10.37 23.18 1.09
C ASP A 16 8.96 22.63 1.29
N GLU A 17 8.84 21.29 1.25
CA GLU A 17 7.58 20.54 1.36
C GLU A 17 7.58 19.57 2.54
N ILE A 18 8.37 19.87 3.59
CA ILE A 18 8.49 18.98 4.74
C ILE A 18 7.16 18.75 5.45
N GLU A 19 6.30 19.75 5.53
CA GLU A 19 5.00 19.60 6.19
C GLU A 19 4.11 18.61 5.42
N GLN A 20 4.09 18.68 4.09
CA GLN A 20 3.35 17.74 3.26
C GLN A 20 3.87 16.31 3.44
N TRP A 21 5.21 16.15 3.48
CA TRP A 21 5.83 14.86 3.75
C TRP A 21 5.42 14.32 5.11
N ARG A 22 5.45 15.17 6.13
CA ARG A 22 5.14 14.79 7.52
C ARG A 22 3.69 14.35 7.66
N GLU A 23 2.76 15.09 7.10
CA GLU A 23 1.34 14.76 7.13
C GLU A 23 1.06 13.44 6.42
N SER A 24 1.65 13.25 5.25
CA SER A 24 1.49 12.00 4.51
C SER A 24 2.08 10.83 5.26
N PHE A 25 3.26 10.99 5.86
CA PHE A 25 3.93 9.96 6.64
C PHE A 25 3.07 9.51 7.83
N ARG A 26 2.47 10.44 8.54
CA ARG A 26 1.55 10.13 9.65
C ARG A 26 0.34 9.34 9.17
N GLU A 27 -0.22 9.72 8.03
CA GLU A 27 -1.34 8.98 7.46
C GLU A 27 -0.94 7.60 6.96
N ASN A 28 0.28 7.43 6.47
CA ASN A 28 0.80 6.12 6.10
C ASN A 28 0.83 5.20 7.33
N ILE A 29 1.28 5.72 8.46
CA ILE A 29 1.29 4.96 9.72
C ILE A 29 -0.14 4.60 10.14
N ARG A 30 -1.08 5.52 10.05
CA ARG A 30 -2.49 5.27 10.38
C ARG A 30 -3.08 4.21 9.47
N CYS A 31 -2.76 4.26 8.18
CA CYS A 31 -3.20 3.27 7.21
C CYS A 31 -2.65 1.88 7.57
N GLN A 32 -1.37 1.79 7.87
CA GLN A 32 -0.72 0.55 8.28
C GLN A 32 -1.39 -0.01 9.55
N GLN A 33 -1.62 0.83 10.54
CA GLN A 33 -2.26 0.43 11.79
C GLN A 33 -3.69 -0.06 11.55
N PHE A 34 -4.44 0.62 10.68
CA PHE A 34 -5.80 0.21 10.31
C PHE A 34 -5.79 -1.17 9.66
N LEU A 35 -4.91 -1.38 8.68
CA LEU A 35 -4.80 -2.66 7.98
C LEU A 35 -4.43 -3.79 8.93
N ASP A 36 -3.40 -3.61 9.74
CA ASP A 36 -2.96 -4.64 10.69
C ASP A 36 -4.05 -4.97 11.71
N LYS A 37 -4.77 -3.96 12.18
CA LYS A 37 -5.87 -4.15 13.12
C LYS A 37 -7.01 -4.96 12.49
N ARG A 38 -7.43 -4.58 11.28
CA ARG A 38 -8.52 -5.28 10.59
C ARG A 38 -8.13 -6.70 10.23
N ILE A 39 -6.89 -6.92 9.83
CA ILE A 39 -6.37 -8.26 9.58
C ILE A 39 -6.50 -9.11 10.85
N SER A 40 -6.05 -8.57 11.98
CA SER A 40 -6.11 -9.27 13.26
C SER A 40 -7.54 -9.59 13.68
N GLU A 41 -8.49 -8.68 13.41
CA GLU A 41 -9.89 -8.85 13.78
C GLU A 41 -10.64 -9.85 12.88
N LEU A 42 -10.28 -9.90 11.60
CA LEU A 42 -11.03 -10.65 10.60
C LEU A 42 -10.43 -12.02 10.24
N PHE A 43 -9.16 -12.25 10.58
CA PHE A 43 -8.51 -13.53 10.29
C PHE A 43 -8.91 -14.58 11.33
N ASP A 44 -9.47 -15.68 10.86
CA ASP A 44 -10.00 -16.75 11.73
C ASP A 44 -9.04 -17.91 11.94
N GLY A 45 -7.80 -17.79 11.48
CA GLY A 45 -6.79 -18.84 11.52
C GLY A 45 -6.65 -19.64 10.22
N TRP A 46 -7.60 -19.52 9.32
CA TRP A 46 -7.61 -20.19 8.01
C TRP A 46 -7.71 -19.21 6.86
N SER A 47 -8.60 -18.25 6.98
CA SER A 47 -8.84 -17.29 5.91
C SER A 47 -9.13 -15.92 6.51
N LEU A 48 -9.00 -14.90 5.68
CA LEU A 48 -9.32 -13.53 6.03
C LEU A 48 -10.73 -13.23 5.54
N HIS A 49 -11.62 -12.92 6.47
CA HIS A 49 -13.00 -12.55 6.16
C HIS A 49 -13.15 -11.04 6.09
N GLY A 50 -14.10 -10.61 5.28
CA GLY A 50 -14.43 -9.20 5.13
C GLY A 50 -13.69 -8.53 3.97
N GLU A 51 -13.97 -7.25 3.83
CA GLU A 51 -13.47 -6.46 2.70
C GLU A 51 -12.43 -5.45 3.17
N VAL A 52 -11.31 -5.97 3.71
CA VAL A 52 -10.23 -5.14 4.26
C VAL A 52 -9.73 -4.12 3.24
N ILE A 53 -9.56 -4.57 1.99
CA ILE A 53 -9.07 -3.69 0.92
C ILE A 53 -10.07 -2.56 0.65
N ASP A 54 -11.35 -2.90 0.50
CA ASP A 54 -12.40 -1.90 0.25
C ASP A 54 -12.50 -0.89 1.39
N GLU A 55 -12.47 -1.39 2.64
CA GLU A 55 -12.53 -0.54 3.82
C GLU A 55 -11.32 0.41 3.88
N ALA A 56 -10.13 -0.11 3.63
CA ALA A 56 -8.90 0.68 3.67
C ALA A 56 -8.90 1.74 2.55
N CYS A 57 -9.31 1.36 1.35
CA CYS A 57 -9.36 2.30 0.23
C CYS A 57 -10.40 3.40 0.45
N ALA A 58 -11.55 3.07 1.08
CA ALA A 58 -12.55 4.07 1.42
C ALA A 58 -12.04 5.07 2.44
N GLU A 59 -11.24 4.61 3.40
CA GLU A 59 -10.71 5.46 4.47
C GLU A 59 -9.50 6.28 4.04
N PHE A 60 -8.56 5.67 3.30
CA PHE A 60 -7.25 6.26 3.04
C PHE A 60 -6.96 6.55 1.57
N GLY A 61 -7.74 6.02 0.66
CA GLY A 61 -7.54 6.17 -0.78
C GLY A 61 -6.64 5.07 -1.36
N LEU A 62 -6.84 4.80 -2.64
CA LEU A 62 -6.10 3.78 -3.39
C LEU A 62 -4.59 3.98 -3.34
N ASP A 63 -4.16 5.22 -3.56
CA ASP A 63 -2.72 5.52 -3.64
C ASP A 63 -1.99 5.20 -2.35
N ARG A 64 -2.59 5.56 -1.22
CA ARG A 64 -1.97 5.33 0.08
C ARG A 64 -1.96 3.86 0.44
N VAL A 65 -3.06 3.15 0.20
CA VAL A 65 -3.12 1.71 0.46
C VAL A 65 -2.06 0.98 -0.36
N GLY A 66 -1.97 1.30 -1.65
CA GLY A 66 -0.94 0.74 -2.52
C GLY A 66 0.47 1.07 -2.07
N TRP A 67 0.69 2.31 -1.62
CA TRP A 67 1.99 2.75 -1.11
C TRP A 67 2.42 1.94 0.11
N VAL A 68 1.50 1.68 1.04
CA VAL A 68 1.80 0.88 2.24
C VAL A 68 2.16 -0.56 1.86
N PHE A 69 1.38 -1.20 0.99
CA PHE A 69 1.69 -2.55 0.52
C PHE A 69 3.03 -2.60 -0.22
N ALA A 70 3.24 -1.68 -1.16
CA ALA A 70 4.45 -1.69 -1.97
C ALA A 70 5.71 -1.47 -1.13
N ASN A 71 5.66 -0.53 -0.19
CA ASN A 71 6.80 -0.28 0.70
C ASN A 71 7.08 -1.47 1.62
N THR A 72 6.03 -2.12 2.12
CA THR A 72 6.20 -3.32 2.94
C THR A 72 6.92 -4.42 2.16
N ILE A 73 6.48 -4.69 0.95
CA ILE A 73 7.05 -5.77 0.11
C ILE A 73 8.47 -5.41 -0.34
N ALA A 74 8.67 -4.17 -0.80
CA ALA A 74 9.99 -3.72 -1.25
C ALA A 74 11.02 -3.72 -0.11
N GLY A 75 10.60 -3.34 1.09
CA GLY A 75 11.45 -3.37 2.29
C GLY A 75 11.81 -4.78 2.74
N ASN A 76 11.07 -5.79 2.29
CA ASN A 76 11.29 -7.20 2.63
C ASN A 76 11.56 -8.04 1.38
N ASP A 77 12.26 -7.49 0.43
CA ASP A 77 12.53 -8.12 -0.86
C ASP A 77 13.27 -9.47 -0.73
N PHE A 78 14.05 -9.63 0.33
CA PHE A 78 14.79 -10.88 0.63
C PHE A 78 13.87 -12.00 1.12
N ASP A 79 12.62 -11.70 1.49
CA ASP A 79 11.70 -12.67 2.10
C ASP A 79 11.01 -13.49 1.00
N GLY A 80 11.29 -14.82 0.99
CA GLY A 80 10.72 -15.73 0.00
C GLY A 80 9.24 -16.00 0.15
N ARG A 81 8.60 -15.53 1.23
CA ARG A 81 7.16 -15.68 1.44
C ARG A 81 6.35 -14.72 0.57
N TYR A 82 6.98 -13.64 0.09
CA TYR A 82 6.36 -12.75 -0.89
C TYR A 82 6.58 -13.30 -2.29
N ARG A 83 5.53 -13.30 -3.10
CA ARG A 83 5.60 -13.79 -4.48
C ARG A 83 6.43 -12.84 -5.34
N GLN A 84 7.10 -13.39 -6.34
CA GLN A 84 7.95 -12.62 -7.23
C GLN A 84 7.16 -11.56 -7.99
N ASP A 85 5.94 -11.88 -8.41
CA ASP A 85 5.10 -10.91 -9.13
C ASP A 85 4.72 -9.72 -8.24
N ASN A 86 4.49 -9.95 -6.95
CA ASN A 86 4.22 -8.86 -6.01
C ASN A 86 5.47 -8.00 -5.78
N LYS A 87 6.65 -8.62 -5.74
CA LYS A 87 7.92 -7.90 -5.60
C LYS A 87 8.17 -7.00 -6.81
N ILE A 88 7.93 -7.51 -8.00
CA ILE A 88 8.06 -6.73 -9.23
C ILE A 88 7.07 -5.57 -9.25
N TRP A 89 5.81 -5.85 -8.92
CA TRP A 89 4.78 -4.82 -8.86
C TRP A 89 5.17 -3.70 -7.89
N ALA A 90 5.65 -4.05 -6.69
CA ALA A 90 6.00 -3.07 -5.67
C ALA A 90 7.07 -2.11 -6.15
N LYS A 91 8.03 -2.59 -6.94
CA LYS A 91 9.14 -1.78 -7.45
C LYS A 91 8.78 -0.99 -8.69
N THR A 92 7.84 -1.48 -9.50
CA THR A 92 7.52 -0.86 -10.79
C THR A 92 6.31 0.07 -10.70
N ALA A 93 5.34 -0.24 -9.86
CA ALA A 93 4.14 0.60 -9.71
C ALA A 93 4.40 1.87 -8.92
N TYR A 94 5.40 1.85 -8.03
CA TYR A 94 5.72 2.97 -7.17
C TYR A 94 7.22 3.22 -7.18
N SER A 95 7.61 4.49 -7.37
CA SER A 95 9.03 4.89 -7.32
C SER A 95 9.44 5.05 -5.85
N ILE A 96 9.67 3.93 -5.17
CA ILE A 96 10.02 3.92 -3.75
C ILE A 96 11.43 4.44 -3.58
N PRO A 97 11.65 5.52 -2.79
CA PRO A 97 12.98 6.07 -2.58
C PRO A 97 13.87 5.11 -1.80
N ASP A 98 15.10 4.89 -2.29
CA ASP A 98 16.08 4.03 -1.62
C ASP A 98 16.43 4.52 -0.21
N GLU A 99 16.35 5.81 0.02
CA GLU A 99 16.66 6.44 1.32
C GLU A 99 15.61 6.15 2.38
N ASP A 100 14.44 5.68 1.99
CA ASP A 100 13.34 5.39 2.92
C ASP A 100 13.31 3.92 3.34
N THR A 101 14.49 3.29 3.43
CA THR A 101 14.61 1.87 3.79
C THR A 101 14.20 1.57 5.24
N ASN A 102 14.16 2.58 6.10
CA ASN A 102 13.76 2.44 7.51
C ASN A 102 12.38 3.06 7.75
N ILE A 103 11.41 2.64 6.97
CA ILE A 103 10.06 3.15 7.09
C ILE A 103 9.35 2.55 8.32
N ASN A 104 8.49 3.36 8.94
CA ASN A 104 7.76 2.94 10.15
C ASN A 104 6.31 2.55 9.85
N PHE A 105 5.94 2.43 8.58
CA PHE A 105 4.58 2.06 8.18
C PHE A 105 4.51 0.73 7.43
N GLU A 106 5.51 -0.13 7.60
CA GLU A 106 5.45 -1.49 7.07
C GLU A 106 4.40 -2.29 7.82
N LEU A 107 3.63 -3.10 7.09
CA LEU A 107 2.66 -4.00 7.68
C LEU A 107 3.37 -5.04 8.54
N ARG A 108 2.82 -5.29 9.74
CA ARG A 108 3.38 -6.21 10.73
C ARG A 108 2.69 -7.56 10.72
N SER A 109 1.61 -7.69 9.97
CA SER A 109 0.89 -8.95 9.80
C SER A 109 1.79 -9.98 9.11
N HIS A 110 1.43 -11.26 9.25
CA HIS A 110 2.21 -12.34 8.68
C HIS A 110 2.42 -12.13 7.17
N PRO A 111 3.66 -12.32 6.66
CA PRO A 111 3.96 -12.07 5.25
C PRO A 111 3.07 -12.80 4.25
N GLU A 112 2.62 -14.01 4.55
CA GLU A 112 1.71 -14.73 3.66
C GLU A 112 0.35 -14.05 3.55
N ILE A 113 -0.13 -13.47 4.65
CA ILE A 113 -1.40 -12.71 4.64
C ILE A 113 -1.22 -11.43 3.85
N VAL A 114 -0.14 -10.70 4.10
CA VAL A 114 0.17 -9.46 3.38
C VAL A 114 0.32 -9.74 1.88
N ASN A 115 1.01 -10.83 1.53
CA ASN A 115 1.19 -11.23 0.14
C ASN A 115 -0.16 -11.49 -0.55
N GLY A 116 -1.06 -12.20 0.12
CA GLY A 116 -2.41 -12.47 -0.40
C GLY A 116 -3.22 -11.20 -0.59
N LEU A 117 -3.16 -10.30 0.39
CA LEU A 117 -3.86 -9.01 0.31
C LEU A 117 -3.29 -8.11 -0.77
N ALA A 118 -1.98 -8.12 -0.96
CA ALA A 118 -1.35 -7.36 -2.04
C ALA A 118 -1.84 -7.85 -3.41
N SER A 119 -1.97 -9.16 -3.57
CA SER A 119 -2.53 -9.73 -4.80
C SER A 119 -3.98 -9.29 -4.99
N GLN A 120 -4.79 -9.31 -3.94
CA GLN A 120 -6.18 -8.82 -3.99
C GLN A 120 -6.23 -7.33 -4.35
N PHE A 121 -5.33 -6.54 -3.77
CA PHE A 121 -5.26 -5.12 -4.07
C PHE A 121 -4.93 -4.87 -5.55
N ARG A 122 -3.99 -5.64 -6.09
CA ARG A 122 -3.64 -5.53 -7.52
C ARG A 122 -4.84 -5.85 -8.41
N ASP A 123 -5.60 -6.89 -8.06
CA ASP A 123 -6.82 -7.23 -8.78
C ASP A 123 -7.86 -6.12 -8.66
N TYR A 124 -7.98 -5.54 -7.48
CA TYR A 124 -8.87 -4.40 -7.24
C TYR A 124 -8.50 -3.21 -8.12
N LEU A 125 -7.20 -2.91 -8.25
CA LEU A 125 -6.73 -1.84 -9.14
C LEU A 125 -7.11 -2.11 -10.59
N LEU A 126 -6.93 -3.34 -11.05
CA LEU A 126 -7.29 -3.72 -12.42
C LEU A 126 -8.79 -3.55 -12.67
N GLU A 127 -9.62 -3.91 -11.70
CA GLU A 127 -11.06 -3.73 -11.80
C GLU A 127 -11.44 -2.25 -11.92
N GLN A 128 -10.79 -1.39 -11.14
CA GLN A 128 -11.02 0.06 -11.21
C GLN A 128 -10.63 0.62 -12.58
N ASP A 129 -9.45 0.30 -13.05
CA ASP A 129 -8.95 0.74 -14.36
C ASP A 129 -9.82 0.19 -15.49
N TYR A 130 -10.17 -1.08 -15.41
CA TYR A 130 -11.00 -1.72 -16.41
C TYR A 130 -12.40 -1.09 -16.48
N SER A 131 -12.99 -0.77 -15.32
CA SER A 131 -14.28 -0.10 -15.27
C SER A 131 -14.24 1.27 -15.95
N GLU A 132 -13.20 2.03 -15.71
CA GLU A 132 -13.01 3.35 -16.34
C GLU A 132 -12.80 3.23 -17.83
N GLU A 133 -11.92 2.33 -18.28
CA GLU A 133 -11.66 2.08 -19.68
C GLU A 133 -12.89 1.53 -20.38
N GLY A 134 -13.59 0.61 -19.73
CA GLY A 134 -14.83 0.06 -20.26
C GLY A 134 -15.88 1.13 -20.50
N GLY A 135 -16.03 2.06 -19.57
CA GLY A 135 -16.93 3.19 -19.71
C GLY A 135 -16.55 4.08 -20.88
N MET A 136 -15.28 4.35 -21.04
CA MET A 136 -14.77 5.15 -22.14
C MET A 136 -14.93 4.44 -23.49
N THR A 137 -14.68 3.15 -23.50
CA THR A 137 -14.76 2.35 -24.71
C THR A 137 -16.18 2.25 -25.26
N LEU A 138 -17.16 2.24 -24.38
CA LEU A 138 -18.57 2.17 -24.76
C LEU A 138 -19.10 3.46 -25.38
N GLN A 139 -18.34 4.50 -25.28
CA GLN A 139 -18.68 5.77 -25.89
C GLN A 139 -18.28 5.81 -27.36
#